data_94a5613257e73be553b19b01aecabd74
#
_entry.id   94a5613257e73be553b19b01aecabd74
#
_cell.length_a   1.000
_cell.length_b   1.000
_cell.length_c   1.000
_cell.angle_alpha   90.00
_cell.angle_beta   90.00
_cell.angle_gamma   90.00
#
_symmetry.space_group_name_H-M   'P 1'
#
loop_
_entity.id
_entity.type
_entity.pdbx_description
1 polymer ?
#
loop_
_entity_poly.entity_id
_entity_poly.type
_entity_poly.pdbx_seq_one_letter_code
_entity_poly.pdbx_strand_id
1 'polypeptide(L)'
;MSQRTLDVVFPDSGPLISLARGGHLDLLLRFKPEVRIIVADLVKHEVTRFPDKYEDSAALSRFFRENAARMEIAETELGQFIIAQMKSRDAYENAPPETKAVMETTGAVPPKPPRNRGEAVILTVARDIGRRHPDDVMLIFAEDRYFLSESRFAERHTHILSTRAFLEGLARKNIISFDAVWADIVAKRPNAVAQSVDRRAPDIETDWESAIDEGR
;
A
#
# COMPACT_ATOMS: atom_id res chain seq x y z
N MET A 1 -10.74 -12.33 -27.36
CA MET A 1 -10.64 -11.11 -26.56
C MET A 1 -9.19 -10.98 -26.16
N SER A 2 -8.52 -9.86 -26.43
CA SER A 2 -7.12 -9.65 -26.04
C SER A 2 -7.08 -9.56 -24.54
N GLN A 3 -6.30 -10.41 -23.90
CA GLN A 3 -6.05 -10.39 -22.46
C GLN A 3 -5.27 -9.10 -22.16
N ARG A 4 -5.83 -8.22 -21.33
CA ARG A 4 -5.18 -6.96 -20.98
C ARG A 4 -4.08 -7.24 -19.94
N THR A 5 -2.90 -6.70 -20.18
CA THR A 5 -1.77 -6.79 -19.27
C THR A 5 -1.88 -5.73 -18.16
N LEU A 6 -1.34 -6.01 -17.00
CA LEU A 6 -1.25 -5.08 -15.89
C LEU A 6 -0.24 -3.97 -16.20
N ASP A 7 -0.63 -2.71 -16.01
CA ASP A 7 0.21 -1.54 -16.26
C ASP A 7 0.72 -0.88 -14.97
N VAL A 8 -0.13 -0.85 -13.93
CA VAL A 8 0.16 -0.10 -12.69
C VAL A 8 -0.24 -0.89 -11.44
N VAL A 9 0.61 -0.85 -10.42
CA VAL A 9 0.33 -1.40 -9.08
C VAL A 9 0.41 -0.29 -8.02
N PHE A 10 -0.62 -0.19 -7.18
CA PHE A 10 -0.68 0.71 -6.02
C PHE A 10 -0.65 -0.12 -4.73
N PRO A 11 0.50 -0.28 -4.08
CA PRO A 11 0.55 -0.96 -2.79
C PRO A 11 0.04 -0.04 -1.68
N ASP A 12 -0.87 -0.58 -0.84
CA ASP A 12 -1.32 0.03 0.39
C ASP A 12 -0.39 -0.31 1.56
N SER A 13 -0.55 0.38 2.69
CA SER A 13 0.22 0.19 3.92
C SER A 13 0.16 -1.25 4.45
N GLY A 14 -1.01 -1.88 4.38
CA GLY A 14 -1.24 -3.24 4.87
C GLY A 14 -0.28 -4.27 4.28
N PRO A 15 -0.32 -4.50 2.96
CA PRO A 15 0.59 -5.42 2.26
C PRO A 15 2.07 -5.08 2.46
N LEU A 16 2.44 -3.80 2.42
CA LEU A 16 3.82 -3.36 2.64
C LEU A 16 4.33 -3.78 4.02
N ILE A 17 3.53 -3.56 5.07
CA ILE A 17 3.88 -3.96 6.44
C ILE A 17 3.90 -5.49 6.58
N SER A 18 2.97 -6.21 5.95
CA SER A 18 2.94 -7.67 5.97
C SER A 18 4.20 -8.28 5.36
N LEU A 19 4.58 -7.83 4.17
CA LEU A 19 5.79 -8.26 3.48
C LEU A 19 7.06 -7.85 4.26
N ALA A 20 7.10 -6.65 4.82
CA ALA A 20 8.24 -6.20 5.62
C ALA A 20 8.46 -7.06 6.87
N ARG A 21 7.40 -7.34 7.61
CA ARG A 21 7.46 -8.18 8.82
C ARG A 21 7.82 -9.62 8.50
N GLY A 22 7.32 -10.15 7.40
CA GLY A 22 7.69 -11.47 6.90
C GLY A 22 9.15 -11.55 6.42
N GLY A 23 9.77 -10.42 6.08
CA GLY A 23 11.11 -10.39 5.47
C GLY A 23 11.09 -10.61 3.96
N HIS A 24 9.97 -10.35 3.29
CA HIS A 24 9.70 -10.67 1.90
C HIS A 24 9.35 -9.45 1.02
N LEU A 25 9.88 -8.26 1.33
CA LEU A 25 9.62 -7.03 0.55
C LEU A 25 10.08 -7.13 -0.90
N ASP A 26 11.11 -7.91 -1.18
CA ASP A 26 11.64 -8.15 -2.52
C ASP A 26 10.61 -8.78 -3.46
N LEU A 27 9.61 -9.48 -2.93
CA LEU A 27 8.52 -10.02 -3.73
C LEU A 27 7.72 -8.95 -4.46
N LEU A 28 7.65 -7.72 -3.94
CA LEU A 28 7.00 -6.60 -4.63
C LEU A 28 7.71 -6.25 -5.94
N LEU A 29 9.01 -6.54 -6.04
CA LEU A 29 9.80 -6.29 -7.24
C LEU A 29 9.67 -7.39 -8.30
N ARG A 30 8.88 -8.43 -8.05
CA ARG A 30 8.60 -9.51 -9.02
C ARG A 30 7.66 -9.10 -10.15
N PHE A 31 7.04 -7.93 -10.06
CA PHE A 31 6.39 -7.36 -11.24
C PHE A 31 7.42 -7.01 -12.32
N LYS A 32 7.09 -7.30 -13.58
CA LYS A 32 7.95 -6.99 -14.74
C LYS A 32 8.36 -5.52 -14.77
N PRO A 33 9.51 -5.19 -15.38
CA PRO A 33 10.02 -3.80 -15.41
C PRO A 33 9.04 -2.78 -16.02
N GLU A 34 8.22 -3.18 -16.96
CA GLU A 34 7.20 -2.34 -17.60
C GLU A 34 6.02 -2.00 -16.68
N VAL A 35 5.78 -2.79 -15.64
CA VAL A 35 4.73 -2.52 -14.66
C VAL A 35 5.21 -1.43 -13.70
N ARG A 36 4.48 -0.33 -13.65
CA ARG A 36 4.77 0.78 -12.74
C ARG A 36 4.30 0.45 -11.33
N ILE A 37 5.17 0.60 -10.34
CA ILE A 37 4.82 0.49 -8.93
C ILE A 37 4.75 1.90 -8.37
N ILE A 38 3.54 2.37 -8.07
CA ILE A 38 3.30 3.74 -7.62
C ILE A 38 2.84 3.72 -6.18
N VAL A 39 3.63 4.31 -5.30
CA VAL A 39 3.35 4.41 -3.86
C VAL A 39 2.86 5.82 -3.56
N ALA A 40 1.67 5.95 -3.01
CA ALA A 40 1.17 7.25 -2.56
C ALA A 40 2.07 7.83 -1.45
N ASP A 41 2.31 9.13 -1.47
CA ASP A 41 3.16 9.85 -0.51
C ASP A 41 2.74 9.60 0.94
N LEU A 42 1.45 9.60 1.22
CA LEU A 42 0.92 9.31 2.55
C LEU A 42 1.19 7.86 2.98
N VAL A 43 1.02 6.88 2.08
CA VAL A 43 1.33 5.47 2.37
C VAL A 43 2.81 5.33 2.71
N LYS A 44 3.70 5.90 1.89
CA LYS A 44 5.14 5.92 2.19
C LYS A 44 5.40 6.53 3.57
N HIS A 45 4.81 7.70 3.86
CA HIS A 45 4.98 8.36 5.15
C HIS A 45 4.52 7.48 6.31
N GLU A 46 3.35 6.86 6.20
CA GLU A 46 2.80 5.99 7.27
C GLU A 46 3.72 4.82 7.60
N VAL A 47 4.23 4.13 6.57
CA VAL A 47 5.03 2.92 6.78
C VAL A 47 6.50 3.19 7.13
N THR A 48 7.01 4.41 6.86
CA THR A 48 8.41 4.77 7.16
C THR A 48 8.57 5.78 8.31
N ARG A 49 7.49 6.14 8.97
CA ARG A 49 7.42 7.26 9.93
C ARG A 49 8.26 7.06 11.20
N PHE A 50 8.45 5.82 11.65
CA PHE A 50 9.14 5.52 12.90
C PHE A 50 10.21 4.44 12.74
N PRO A 51 11.26 4.68 11.93
CA PRO A 51 12.28 3.68 11.62
C PRO A 51 13.13 3.29 12.84
N ASP A 52 13.29 4.19 13.79
CA ASP A 52 14.04 3.93 15.03
C ASP A 52 13.23 3.13 16.06
N LYS A 53 11.92 3.04 15.88
CA LYS A 53 11.00 2.38 16.82
C LYS A 53 10.51 1.01 16.33
N TYR A 54 10.33 0.84 15.02
CA TYR A 54 9.76 -0.35 14.44
C TYR A 54 10.65 -0.90 13.33
N GLU A 55 10.99 -2.20 13.41
CA GLU A 55 11.84 -2.88 12.45
C GLU A 55 11.27 -2.89 11.03
N ASP A 56 9.94 -3.05 10.90
CA ASP A 56 9.25 -2.99 9.61
C ASP A 56 9.36 -1.60 8.97
N SER A 57 9.25 -0.53 9.77
CA SER A 57 9.44 0.84 9.28
C SER A 57 10.89 1.10 8.83
N ALA A 58 11.88 0.57 9.55
CA ALA A 58 13.29 0.65 9.15
C ALA A 58 13.55 -0.14 7.86
N ALA A 59 12.98 -1.35 7.75
CA ALA A 59 13.10 -2.19 6.56
C ALA A 59 12.47 -1.52 5.33
N LEU A 60 11.27 -0.94 5.47
CA LEU A 60 10.58 -0.21 4.41
C LEU A 60 11.33 1.05 3.99
N SER A 61 11.88 1.81 4.95
CA SER A 61 12.70 2.99 4.64
C SER A 61 13.93 2.64 3.80
N ARG A 62 14.58 1.52 4.12
CA ARG A 62 15.71 0.99 3.35
C ARG A 62 15.27 0.53 1.98
N PHE A 63 14.22 -0.27 1.91
CA PHE A 63 13.67 -0.83 0.69
C PHE A 63 13.32 0.26 -0.34
N PHE A 64 12.61 1.32 0.06
CA PHE A 64 12.28 2.45 -0.83
C PHE A 64 13.52 3.18 -1.33
N ARG A 65 14.54 3.35 -0.48
CA ARG A 65 15.80 4.00 -0.89
C ARG A 65 16.58 3.17 -1.91
N GLU A 66 16.70 1.87 -1.66
CA GLU A 66 17.47 0.95 -2.49
C GLU A 66 16.80 0.66 -3.84
N ASN A 67 15.48 0.77 -3.89
CA ASN A 67 14.68 0.45 -5.06
C ASN A 67 13.99 1.67 -5.68
N ALA A 68 14.53 2.87 -5.47
CA ALA A 68 13.94 4.12 -5.96
C ALA A 68 13.76 4.16 -7.49
N ALA A 69 14.59 3.45 -8.25
CA ALA A 69 14.46 3.34 -9.70
C ALA A 69 13.27 2.49 -10.17
N ARG A 70 12.72 1.64 -9.28
CA ARG A 70 11.60 0.73 -9.56
C ARG A 70 10.27 1.21 -9.01
N MET A 71 10.27 2.26 -8.18
CA MET A 71 9.09 2.75 -7.50
C MET A 71 8.92 4.25 -7.68
N GLU A 72 7.76 4.65 -8.14
CA GLU A 72 7.35 6.05 -8.23
C GLU A 72 6.65 6.45 -6.93
N ILE A 73 7.01 7.61 -6.37
CA ILE A 73 6.25 8.19 -5.25
C ILE A 73 5.32 9.25 -5.83
N ALA A 74 4.03 8.99 -5.73
CA ALA A 74 3.01 9.95 -6.16
C ALA A 74 2.70 10.94 -5.04
N GLU A 75 3.15 12.17 -5.22
CA GLU A 75 2.81 13.28 -4.31
C GLU A 75 1.44 13.84 -4.64
N THR A 76 0.61 14.04 -3.61
CA THR A 76 -0.74 14.60 -3.74
C THR A 76 -0.96 15.74 -2.76
N GLU A 77 -1.77 16.73 -3.13
CA GLU A 77 -2.14 17.82 -2.21
C GLU A 77 -2.84 17.26 -0.95
N LEU A 78 -3.73 16.29 -1.12
CA LEU A 78 -4.40 15.61 -0.01
C LEU A 78 -3.41 14.89 0.90
N GLY A 79 -2.47 14.13 0.34
CA GLY A 79 -1.45 13.41 1.09
C GLY A 79 -0.56 14.35 1.88
N GLN A 80 -0.04 15.41 1.24
CA GLN A 80 0.80 16.41 1.88
C GLN A 80 0.07 17.13 3.02
N PHE A 81 -1.21 17.50 2.82
CA PHE A 81 -2.03 18.09 3.87
C PHE A 81 -2.19 17.16 5.08
N ILE A 82 -2.51 15.87 4.84
CA ILE A 82 -2.67 14.90 5.92
C ILE A 82 -1.33 14.62 6.62
N ILE A 83 -0.22 14.51 5.89
CA ILE A 83 1.12 14.36 6.45
C ILE A 83 1.46 15.53 7.38
N ALA A 84 1.14 16.76 6.99
CA ALA A 84 1.34 17.94 7.83
C ALA A 84 0.50 17.87 9.12
N GLN A 85 -0.76 17.45 9.03
CA GLN A 85 -1.60 17.22 10.22
C GLN A 85 -1.03 16.14 11.14
N MET A 86 -0.54 15.02 10.57
CA MET A 86 0.09 13.94 11.34
C MET A 86 1.32 14.44 12.09
N LYS A 87 2.20 15.18 11.41
CA LYS A 87 3.41 15.76 12.05
C LYS A 87 3.05 16.72 13.19
N SER A 88 2.04 17.59 12.97
CA SER A 88 1.56 18.48 14.02
C SER A 88 1.00 17.72 15.21
N ARG A 89 0.25 16.65 14.95
CA ARG A 89 -0.32 15.79 16.00
C ARG A 89 0.77 15.06 16.77
N ASP A 90 1.80 14.53 16.11
CA ASP A 90 2.95 13.88 16.74
C ASP A 90 3.73 14.86 17.62
N ALA A 91 3.95 16.08 17.12
CA ALA A 91 4.61 17.12 17.90
C ALA A 91 3.84 17.44 19.19
N TYR A 92 2.50 17.53 19.10
CA TYR A 92 1.65 17.70 20.29
C TYR A 92 1.75 16.48 21.23
N GLU A 93 1.63 15.25 20.71
CA GLU A 93 1.64 14.04 21.54
C GLU A 93 2.97 13.82 22.27
N ASN A 94 4.07 14.29 21.69
CA ASN A 94 5.41 14.23 22.29
C ASN A 94 5.82 15.49 23.05
N ALA A 95 4.97 16.52 23.11
CA ALA A 95 5.26 17.77 23.82
C ALA A 95 5.26 17.57 25.36
N PRO A 96 6.04 18.36 26.10
CA PRO A 96 6.00 18.39 27.55
C PRO A 96 4.58 18.70 28.11
N PRO A 97 4.24 18.23 29.32
CA PRO A 97 2.91 18.43 29.90
C PRO A 97 2.48 19.90 29.99
N GLU A 98 3.40 20.81 30.28
CA GLU A 98 3.10 22.24 30.34
C GLU A 98 2.71 22.80 28.96
N THR A 99 3.40 22.38 27.89
CA THR A 99 3.09 22.78 26.54
C THR A 99 1.71 22.25 26.11
N LYS A 100 1.40 21.00 26.44
CA LYS A 100 0.06 20.41 26.18
C LYS A 100 -1.03 21.20 26.88
N ALA A 101 -0.85 21.51 28.17
CA ALA A 101 -1.82 22.28 28.93
C ALA A 101 -2.11 23.66 28.30
N VAL A 102 -1.08 24.36 27.82
CA VAL A 102 -1.24 25.63 27.10
C VAL A 102 -2.01 25.43 25.82
N MET A 103 -1.67 24.43 25.00
CA MET A 103 -2.35 24.14 23.74
C MET A 103 -3.83 23.76 23.95
N GLU A 104 -4.12 23.01 25.01
CA GLU A 104 -5.49 22.65 25.39
C GLU A 104 -6.31 23.88 25.82
N THR A 105 -5.72 24.74 26.64
CA THR A 105 -6.37 25.95 27.14
C THR A 105 -6.64 26.95 26.01
N THR A 106 -5.73 27.05 25.04
CA THR A 106 -5.86 27.99 23.91
C THR A 106 -6.63 27.43 22.74
N GLY A 107 -7.07 26.17 22.80
CA GLY A 107 -7.74 25.49 21.68
C GLY A 107 -6.81 25.17 20.50
N ALA A 108 -5.48 25.21 20.72
CA ALA A 108 -4.47 24.95 19.67
C ALA A 108 -4.12 23.46 19.49
N VAL A 109 -4.91 22.55 20.08
CA VAL A 109 -4.68 21.10 19.94
C VAL A 109 -4.89 20.67 18.49
N PRO A 110 -3.89 20.09 17.82
CA PRO A 110 -4.04 19.65 16.44
C PRO A 110 -5.13 18.57 16.31
N PRO A 111 -5.96 18.64 15.27
CA PRO A 111 -7.01 17.64 15.05
C PRO A 111 -6.41 16.25 14.86
N LYS A 112 -7.16 15.22 15.23
CA LYS A 112 -6.79 13.85 14.88
C LYS A 112 -6.97 13.67 13.37
N PRO A 113 -5.97 13.09 12.68
CA PRO A 113 -6.11 12.79 11.26
C PRO A 113 -7.32 11.88 11.00
N PRO A 114 -8.00 12.03 9.85
CA PRO A 114 -9.16 11.19 9.50
C PRO A 114 -8.77 9.71 9.41
N ARG A 115 -9.75 8.83 9.55
CA ARG A 115 -9.58 7.38 9.27
C ARG A 115 -9.54 7.16 7.76
N ASN A 116 -9.03 6.00 7.32
CA ASN A 116 -8.99 5.56 5.91
C ASN A 116 -8.37 6.62 4.97
N ARG A 117 -7.37 7.32 5.47
CA ARG A 117 -6.76 8.43 4.73
C ARG A 117 -5.78 7.94 3.65
N GLY A 118 -5.04 6.85 3.92
CA GLY A 118 -4.16 6.22 2.95
C GLY A 118 -4.93 5.76 1.72
N GLU A 119 -6.04 5.10 1.96
CA GLU A 119 -6.96 4.62 0.94
C GLU A 119 -7.51 5.77 0.09
N ALA A 120 -7.93 6.87 0.71
CA ALA A 120 -8.44 8.05 -0.01
C ALA A 120 -7.38 8.66 -0.93
N VAL A 121 -6.10 8.68 -0.50
CA VAL A 121 -4.99 9.18 -1.32
C VAL A 121 -4.68 8.22 -2.47
N ILE A 122 -4.60 6.91 -2.22
CA ILE A 122 -4.43 5.90 -3.29
C ILE A 122 -5.50 6.09 -4.37
N LEU A 123 -6.77 6.26 -3.97
CA LEU A 123 -7.86 6.46 -4.90
C LEU A 123 -7.72 7.75 -5.71
N THR A 124 -7.24 8.80 -5.09
CA THR A 124 -7.00 10.07 -5.79
C THR A 124 -5.95 9.87 -6.88
N VAL A 125 -4.84 9.19 -6.56
CA VAL A 125 -3.78 8.86 -7.54
C VAL A 125 -4.30 7.95 -8.65
N ALA A 126 -5.03 6.87 -8.29
CA ALA A 126 -5.57 5.92 -9.27
C ALA A 126 -6.55 6.59 -10.24
N ARG A 127 -7.44 7.46 -9.74
CA ARG A 127 -8.36 8.24 -10.59
C ARG A 127 -7.63 9.20 -11.52
N ASP A 128 -6.58 9.84 -11.04
CA ASP A 128 -5.79 10.77 -11.84
C ASP A 128 -5.06 10.06 -12.99
N ILE A 129 -4.53 8.86 -12.71
CA ILE A 129 -3.90 8.01 -13.73
C ILE A 129 -4.95 7.50 -14.71
N GLY A 130 -6.07 6.97 -14.22
CA GLY A 130 -7.17 6.48 -15.09
C GLY A 130 -7.78 7.55 -16.00
N ARG A 131 -7.76 8.84 -15.59
CA ARG A 131 -8.15 9.95 -16.46
C ARG A 131 -7.16 10.24 -17.56
N ARG A 132 -5.86 10.15 -17.26
CA ARG A 132 -4.77 10.40 -18.21
C ARG A 132 -4.50 9.21 -19.12
N HIS A 133 -4.73 8.01 -18.61
CA HIS A 133 -4.47 6.72 -19.27
C HIS A 133 -5.67 5.79 -19.07
N PRO A 134 -6.78 6.02 -19.81
CA PRO A 134 -8.06 5.31 -19.57
C PRO A 134 -8.02 3.83 -19.93
N ASP A 135 -7.00 3.40 -20.66
CA ASP A 135 -6.81 2.00 -21.07
C ASP A 135 -5.88 1.22 -20.13
N ASP A 136 -5.18 1.90 -19.21
CA ASP A 136 -4.28 1.25 -18.24
C ASP A 136 -5.07 0.31 -17.32
N VAL A 137 -4.54 -0.89 -17.11
CA VAL A 137 -5.04 -1.85 -16.12
C VAL A 137 -4.31 -1.61 -14.83
N MET A 138 -5.05 -1.28 -13.79
CA MET A 138 -4.53 -0.90 -12.48
C MET A 138 -4.82 -1.99 -11.44
N LEU A 139 -3.88 -2.21 -10.53
CA LEU A 139 -4.01 -3.12 -9.40
C LEU A 139 -3.82 -2.36 -8.09
N ILE A 140 -4.82 -2.36 -7.23
CA ILE A 140 -4.67 -1.91 -5.84
C ILE A 140 -4.31 -3.14 -5.00
N PHE A 141 -3.12 -3.10 -4.42
CA PHE A 141 -2.62 -4.16 -3.56
C PHE A 141 -2.93 -3.79 -2.11
N ALA A 142 -4.01 -4.35 -1.53
CA ALA A 142 -4.57 -3.92 -0.25
C ALA A 142 -5.08 -5.09 0.60
N GLU A 143 -5.09 -4.89 1.91
CA GLU A 143 -5.65 -5.82 2.91
C GLU A 143 -6.93 -5.28 3.57
N ASP A 144 -7.24 -4.00 3.41
CA ASP A 144 -8.38 -3.36 4.06
C ASP A 144 -9.68 -3.59 3.29
N ARG A 145 -10.76 -3.85 4.04
CA ARG A 145 -12.11 -3.98 3.51
C ARG A 145 -12.67 -2.68 2.94
N TYR A 146 -12.04 -1.54 3.22
CA TYR A 146 -12.46 -0.25 2.70
C TYR A 146 -12.55 -0.26 1.17
N PHE A 147 -11.52 -0.77 0.50
CA PHE A 147 -11.50 -0.89 -0.95
C PHE A 147 -12.60 -1.79 -1.51
N LEU A 148 -13.21 -2.65 -0.70
CA LEU A 148 -14.33 -3.51 -1.11
C LEU A 148 -15.69 -2.88 -0.92
N SER A 149 -15.84 -1.96 0.04
CA SER A 149 -17.10 -1.32 0.36
C SER A 149 -17.43 -0.15 -0.58
N GLU A 150 -16.42 0.40 -1.24
CA GLU A 150 -16.56 1.49 -2.19
C GLU A 150 -17.01 0.94 -3.55
N SER A 151 -18.33 0.80 -3.76
CA SER A 151 -18.93 0.45 -5.06
C SER A 151 -18.57 1.42 -6.20
N ARG A 152 -17.89 2.52 -5.88
CA ARG A 152 -17.39 3.55 -6.80
C ARG A 152 -16.09 3.17 -7.49
N PHE A 153 -15.48 2.03 -7.13
CA PHE A 153 -14.30 1.48 -7.80
C PHE A 153 -14.59 0.76 -9.11
N ALA A 154 -15.80 0.76 -9.57
CA ALA A 154 -16.15 0.33 -10.92
C ALA A 154 -15.58 1.24 -12.03
N GLU A 155 -14.44 1.88 -11.80
CA GLU A 155 -13.61 2.37 -12.89
C GLU A 155 -13.06 1.16 -13.65
N ARG A 156 -13.35 1.12 -14.93
CA ARG A 156 -13.38 -0.05 -15.84
C ARG A 156 -12.15 -0.97 -15.86
N HIS A 157 -11.08 -0.70 -15.14
CA HIS A 157 -9.83 -1.48 -15.24
C HIS A 157 -9.05 -1.47 -13.91
N THR A 158 -9.73 -1.30 -12.77
CA THR A 158 -9.07 -1.37 -11.47
C THR A 158 -9.43 -2.66 -10.73
N HIS A 159 -8.41 -3.40 -10.34
CA HIS A 159 -8.51 -4.67 -9.61
C HIS A 159 -7.98 -4.50 -8.19
N ILE A 160 -8.47 -5.32 -7.27
CA ILE A 160 -7.96 -5.38 -5.90
C ILE A 160 -7.35 -6.74 -5.67
N LEU A 161 -6.14 -6.77 -5.11
CA LEU A 161 -5.41 -7.98 -4.79
C LEU A 161 -5.01 -7.95 -3.31
N SER A 162 -5.29 -9.04 -2.58
CA SER A 162 -4.81 -9.20 -1.22
C SER A 162 -3.36 -9.73 -1.20
N THR A 163 -2.67 -9.55 -0.06
CA THR A 163 -1.34 -10.15 0.15
C THR A 163 -1.38 -11.66 -0.05
N ARG A 164 -2.41 -12.32 0.45
CA ARG A 164 -2.58 -13.76 0.29
C ARG A 164 -2.71 -14.15 -1.19
N ALA A 165 -3.62 -13.51 -1.92
CA ALA A 165 -3.84 -13.82 -3.34
C ALA A 165 -2.58 -13.54 -4.19
N PHE A 166 -1.81 -12.49 -3.85
CA PHE A 166 -0.52 -12.21 -4.47
C PHE A 166 0.48 -13.36 -4.25
N LEU A 167 0.64 -13.81 -3.02
CA LEU A 167 1.54 -14.92 -2.69
C LEU A 167 1.11 -16.24 -3.33
N GLU A 168 -0.21 -16.52 -3.38
CA GLU A 168 -0.75 -17.68 -4.09
C GLU A 168 -0.44 -17.64 -5.59
N GLY A 169 -0.51 -16.45 -6.22
CA GLY A 169 -0.13 -16.26 -7.61
C GLY A 169 1.36 -16.51 -7.86
N LEU A 170 2.23 -15.98 -6.99
CA LEU A 170 3.67 -16.24 -7.07
C LEU A 170 4.00 -17.73 -6.90
N ALA A 171 3.27 -18.42 -6.01
CA ALA A 171 3.42 -19.85 -5.81
C ALA A 171 2.98 -20.68 -7.02
N ARG A 172 1.87 -20.30 -7.68
CA ARG A 172 1.43 -20.92 -8.96
C ARG A 172 2.49 -20.78 -10.06
N LYS A 173 3.28 -19.72 -10.02
CA LYS A 173 4.43 -19.49 -10.90
C LYS A 173 5.72 -20.19 -10.44
N ASN A 174 5.68 -20.96 -9.36
CA ASN A 174 6.84 -21.63 -8.75
C ASN A 174 7.96 -20.68 -8.30
N ILE A 175 7.64 -19.41 -7.99
CA ILE A 175 8.62 -18.42 -7.53
C ILE A 175 8.89 -18.56 -6.04
N ILE A 176 7.87 -18.94 -5.27
CA ILE A 176 7.94 -19.09 -3.82
C ILE A 176 7.24 -20.38 -3.35
N SER A 177 7.51 -20.80 -2.12
CA SER A 177 6.63 -21.68 -1.35
C SER A 177 5.61 -20.81 -0.61
N PHE A 178 4.33 -20.91 -0.97
CA PHE A 178 3.25 -20.16 -0.29
C PHE A 178 3.26 -20.40 1.20
N ASP A 179 3.28 -21.67 1.63
CA ASP A 179 3.17 -22.04 3.05
C ASP A 179 4.33 -21.46 3.88
N ALA A 180 5.54 -21.46 3.35
CA ALA A 180 6.71 -20.92 4.04
C ALA A 180 6.60 -19.40 4.20
N VAL A 181 6.36 -18.65 3.11
CA VAL A 181 6.26 -17.20 3.15
C VAL A 181 5.06 -16.75 3.98
N TRP A 182 3.91 -17.44 3.85
CA TRP A 182 2.71 -17.13 4.61
C TRP A 182 2.90 -17.37 6.11
N ALA A 183 3.59 -18.46 6.49
CA ALA A 183 3.91 -18.73 7.88
C ALA A 183 4.78 -17.63 8.51
N ASP A 184 5.79 -17.12 7.79
CA ASP A 184 6.64 -16.00 8.25
C ASP A 184 5.82 -14.73 8.50
N ILE A 185 4.89 -14.41 7.60
CA ILE A 185 4.01 -13.24 7.75
C ILE A 185 3.06 -13.42 8.94
N VAL A 186 2.38 -14.56 9.03
CA VAL A 186 1.41 -14.84 10.10
C VAL A 186 2.05 -14.87 11.48
N ALA A 187 3.26 -15.44 11.59
CA ALA A 187 3.99 -15.46 12.86
C ALA A 187 4.23 -14.07 13.45
N LYS A 188 4.45 -13.06 12.59
CA LYS A 188 4.73 -11.69 13.00
C LYS A 188 3.53 -10.74 12.86
N ARG A 189 2.48 -11.15 12.14
CA ARG A 189 1.25 -10.38 11.92
C ARG A 189 0.01 -11.29 11.89
N PRO A 190 -0.41 -11.86 13.03
CA PRO A 190 -1.54 -12.81 13.08
C PRO A 190 -2.84 -12.26 12.49
N ASN A 191 -3.06 -10.94 12.59
CA ASN A 191 -4.27 -10.28 12.06
C ASN A 191 -4.29 -10.17 10.52
N ALA A 192 -3.17 -10.36 9.82
CA ALA A 192 -3.14 -10.35 8.36
C ALA A 192 -4.05 -11.43 7.76
N VAL A 193 -4.18 -12.57 8.44
CA VAL A 193 -5.07 -13.67 8.05
C VAL A 193 -6.54 -13.24 8.05
N ALA A 194 -6.96 -12.47 9.05
CA ALA A 194 -8.34 -12.04 9.21
C ALA A 194 -8.71 -10.86 8.28
N GLN A 195 -7.72 -10.16 7.76
CA GLN A 195 -7.88 -8.98 6.90
C GLN A 195 -7.69 -9.29 5.42
N SER A 196 -7.24 -10.50 5.08
CA SER A 196 -7.01 -10.90 3.70
C SER A 196 -8.35 -10.94 2.95
N VAL A 197 -8.45 -10.05 1.99
CA VAL A 197 -9.65 -9.85 1.22
C VAL A 197 -9.47 -10.53 -0.13
N ASP A 198 -10.11 -11.69 -0.30
CA ASP A 198 -10.16 -12.40 -1.57
C ASP A 198 -11.35 -11.90 -2.40
N ARG A 199 -11.20 -10.79 -3.11
CA ARG A 199 -12.15 -10.44 -4.17
C ARG A 199 -11.42 -10.07 -5.44
N ARG A 200 -11.69 -10.82 -6.48
CA ARG A 200 -11.52 -10.40 -7.87
C ARG A 200 -12.66 -9.46 -8.20
N ALA A 201 -12.40 -8.37 -8.92
CA ALA A 201 -13.46 -7.60 -9.52
C ALA A 201 -14.29 -8.52 -10.43
N PRO A 202 -15.64 -8.53 -10.32
CA PRO A 202 -16.46 -9.59 -10.90
C PRO A 202 -16.44 -9.68 -12.43
N ASP A 203 -15.97 -8.67 -13.15
CA ASP A 203 -16.23 -8.56 -14.59
C ASP A 203 -14.99 -8.57 -15.51
N ILE A 204 -13.77 -8.70 -14.99
CA ILE A 204 -12.58 -8.73 -15.85
C ILE A 204 -11.59 -9.76 -15.30
N GLU A 205 -11.38 -10.84 -16.06
CA GLU A 205 -10.25 -11.73 -15.86
C GLU A 205 -8.97 -10.94 -16.19
N THR A 206 -8.39 -10.35 -15.18
CA THR A 206 -7.05 -9.77 -15.31
C THR A 206 -6.06 -10.88 -15.01
N ASP A 207 -5.30 -11.24 -16.00
CA ASP A 207 -4.14 -12.10 -15.80
C ASP A 207 -2.98 -11.25 -15.24
N TRP A 208 -3.16 -10.75 -14.01
CA TRP A 208 -2.10 -10.01 -13.33
C TRP A 208 -0.87 -10.89 -13.12
N GLU A 209 -1.03 -12.21 -13.09
CA GLU A 209 0.07 -13.16 -12.97
C GLU A 209 0.96 -13.15 -14.21
N SER A 210 0.44 -12.77 -15.38
CA SER A 210 1.26 -12.60 -16.59
C SER A 210 2.22 -11.41 -16.47
N ALA A 211 1.95 -10.49 -15.57
CA ALA A 211 2.80 -9.33 -15.28
C ALA A 211 3.92 -9.64 -14.26
N ILE A 212 4.04 -10.89 -13.79
CA ILE A 212 5.12 -11.34 -12.92
C ILE A 212 6.35 -11.74 -13.74
N ASP A 213 7.51 -11.25 -13.32
CA ASP A 213 8.81 -11.66 -13.83
C ASP A 213 9.22 -12.99 -13.18
N GLU A 214 9.25 -14.06 -13.97
CA GLU A 214 9.60 -15.38 -13.51
C GLU A 214 11.12 -15.55 -13.29
N GLY A 215 11.93 -14.55 -13.68
CA GLY A 215 13.39 -14.57 -13.56
C GLY A 215 13.98 -15.78 -14.27
N ARG A 216 14.38 -15.65 -15.52
CA ARG A 216 15.15 -16.70 -16.21
C ARG A 216 16.61 -16.64 -15.82
#